data_2255c3a213367f0aa2daab94e25791c3
#
_entry.id   2255c3a213367f0aa2daab94e25791c3
#
_cell.length_a   1.000
_cell.length_b   1.000
_cell.length_c   1.000
_cell.angle_alpha   90.00
_cell.angle_beta   90.00
_cell.angle_gamma   90.00
#
_symmetry.space_group_name_H-M   'P 1'
#
loop_
_entity.id
_entity.type
_entity.pdbx_description
1 polymer ?
#
loop_
_entity_poly.entity_id
_entity_poly.type
_entity_poly.pdbx_seq_one_letter_code
_entity_poly.pdbx_strand_id
1 'polypeptide(L)'
;MTYNEIIKGFDEHLKKSGCHFFSDIYIGRTNDVEKRLFEDHHVPKDEQWWIYAKADDESIAHQVEEHYLDKGMRGPLSSEKLDDNATIVYCYAITPKTVELWKKNY
;
A
#
# COMPACT_ATOMS: atom_id res chain seq x y z
N MET A 1 -3.10 14.81 4.49
CA MET A 1 -3.64 14.92 3.11
C MET A 1 -5.08 14.49 3.10
N THR A 2 -5.87 15.15 2.29
CA THR A 2 -7.27 14.77 2.08
C THR A 2 -7.36 13.54 1.18
N TYR A 3 -8.55 12.92 1.17
CA TYR A 3 -8.82 11.79 0.28
C TYR A 3 -8.49 12.13 -1.18
N ASN A 4 -9.00 13.26 -1.69
CA ASN A 4 -8.79 13.64 -3.08
C ASN A 4 -7.31 13.90 -3.41
N GLU A 5 -6.57 14.49 -2.49
CA GLU A 5 -5.14 14.73 -2.69
C GLU A 5 -4.36 13.42 -2.81
N ILE A 6 -4.68 12.45 -1.95
CA ILE A 6 -3.99 11.16 -1.97
C ILE A 6 -4.32 10.40 -3.26
N ILE A 7 -5.60 10.33 -3.62
CA ILE A 7 -6.02 9.64 -4.85
C ILE A 7 -5.34 10.23 -6.07
N LYS A 8 -5.31 11.55 -6.18
CA LYS A 8 -4.67 12.23 -7.30
C LYS A 8 -3.17 11.91 -7.36
N GLY A 9 -2.49 12.01 -6.22
CA GLY A 9 -1.06 11.73 -6.15
C GLY A 9 -0.74 10.28 -6.48
N PHE A 10 -1.51 9.34 -5.93
CA PHE A 10 -1.31 7.92 -6.20
C PHE A 10 -1.57 7.59 -7.67
N ASP A 11 -2.65 8.11 -8.25
CA ASP A 11 -2.95 7.85 -9.66
C ASP A 11 -1.84 8.36 -10.59
N GLU A 12 -1.25 9.51 -10.28
CA GLU A 12 -0.13 10.05 -11.06
C GLU A 12 1.10 9.14 -10.96
N HIS A 13 1.40 8.63 -9.77
CA HIS A 13 2.53 7.73 -9.56
C HIS A 13 2.28 6.35 -10.16
N LEU A 14 1.04 5.88 -10.14
CA LEU A 14 0.69 4.59 -10.74
C LEU A 14 1.02 4.54 -12.23
N LYS A 15 0.88 5.64 -12.91
CA LYS A 15 1.23 5.73 -14.34
C LYS A 15 2.72 5.48 -14.58
N LYS A 16 3.55 5.72 -13.58
CA LYS A 16 5.00 5.56 -13.66
C LYS A 16 5.49 4.22 -13.13
N SER A 17 4.59 3.40 -12.57
CA SER A 17 4.99 2.15 -11.91
C SER A 17 5.43 1.05 -12.87
N GLY A 18 4.98 1.12 -14.13
CA GLY A 18 5.21 0.05 -15.08
C GLY A 18 4.28 -1.14 -14.92
N CYS A 19 3.41 -1.12 -13.92
CA CYS A 19 2.45 -2.19 -13.71
C CYS A 19 1.23 -2.01 -14.61
N HIS A 20 0.81 -3.09 -15.28
CA HIS A 20 -0.34 -3.06 -16.17
C HIS A 20 -1.66 -3.33 -15.46
N PHE A 21 -1.62 -3.99 -14.30
CA PHE A 21 -2.81 -4.39 -13.56
C PHE A 21 -2.68 -3.98 -12.10
N PHE A 22 -3.81 -3.58 -11.51
CA PHE A 22 -3.85 -3.27 -10.08
C PHE A 22 -3.46 -4.49 -9.22
N SER A 23 -3.74 -5.70 -9.69
CA SER A 23 -3.36 -6.92 -8.96
C SER A 23 -1.85 -7.12 -8.81
N ASP A 24 -1.05 -6.34 -9.51
CA ASP A 24 0.41 -6.36 -9.37
C ASP A 24 0.90 -5.40 -8.27
N ILE A 25 -0.01 -4.73 -7.58
CA ILE A 25 0.30 -3.73 -6.57
C ILE A 25 -0.39 -4.09 -5.26
N TYR A 26 0.35 -3.96 -4.17
CA TYR A 26 -0.18 -4.14 -2.82
C TYR A 26 -0.45 -2.78 -2.18
N ILE A 27 -1.56 -2.65 -1.47
CA ILE A 27 -1.90 -1.45 -0.70
C ILE A 27 -2.14 -1.84 0.76
N GLY A 28 -1.70 -0.97 1.67
CA GLY A 28 -1.91 -1.18 3.10
C GLY A 28 -1.93 0.12 3.86
N ARG A 29 -2.19 0.01 5.15
CA ARG A 29 -2.18 1.15 6.09
C ARG A 29 -1.27 0.84 7.25
N THR A 30 -0.60 1.86 7.77
CA THR A 30 0.31 1.70 8.88
C THR A 30 0.49 3.01 9.64
N ASN A 31 1.07 2.93 10.81
CA ASN A 31 1.58 4.09 11.53
C ASN A 31 3.11 4.21 11.40
N ASP A 32 3.76 3.25 10.76
CA ASP A 32 5.20 3.24 10.55
C ASP A 32 5.52 2.65 9.18
N VAL A 33 5.59 3.53 8.18
CA VAL A 33 5.72 3.12 6.78
C VAL A 33 7.07 2.48 6.49
N GLU A 34 8.15 2.95 7.10
CA GLU A 34 9.47 2.37 6.86
C GLU A 34 9.52 0.92 7.34
N LYS A 35 8.98 0.66 8.51
CA LYS A 35 8.93 -0.69 9.04
C LYS A 35 8.11 -1.60 8.14
N ARG A 36 6.93 -1.16 7.72
CA ARG A 36 6.06 -1.99 6.88
C ARG A 36 6.64 -2.26 5.52
N LEU A 37 7.11 -1.23 4.83
CA LEU A 37 7.63 -1.40 3.48
C LEU A 37 8.94 -2.19 3.47
N PHE A 38 9.88 -1.81 4.30
CA PHE A 38 11.25 -2.30 4.14
C PHE A 38 11.58 -3.48 5.05
N GLU A 39 10.98 -3.55 6.24
CA GLU A 39 11.22 -4.67 7.14
C GLU A 39 10.20 -5.78 6.99
N ASP A 40 8.90 -5.46 6.93
CA ASP A 40 7.86 -6.48 6.88
C ASP A 40 7.63 -7.01 5.46
N HIS A 41 7.58 -6.13 4.47
CA HIS A 41 7.34 -6.51 3.07
C HIS A 41 8.60 -6.69 2.25
N HIS A 42 9.77 -6.35 2.81
CA HIS A 42 11.07 -6.49 2.13
C HIS A 42 11.13 -5.81 0.76
N VAL A 43 10.52 -4.63 0.66
CA VAL A 43 10.56 -3.85 -0.58
C VAL A 43 11.95 -3.24 -0.75
N PRO A 44 12.67 -3.53 -1.85
CA PRO A 44 13.96 -2.88 -2.10
C PRO A 44 13.77 -1.39 -2.34
N LYS A 45 14.48 -0.56 -1.58
CA LYS A 45 14.30 0.89 -1.64
C LYS A 45 14.62 1.50 -3.00
N ASP A 46 15.62 0.96 -3.68
CA ASP A 46 16.15 1.55 -4.90
C ASP A 46 15.69 0.86 -6.18
N GLU A 47 15.13 -0.33 -6.09
CA GLU A 47 14.83 -1.16 -7.26
C GLU A 47 13.35 -1.31 -7.57
N GLN A 48 12.48 -1.00 -6.60
CA GLN A 48 11.05 -1.25 -6.72
C GLN A 48 10.26 0.04 -6.62
N TRP A 49 9.11 0.03 -7.29
CA TRP A 49 8.19 1.14 -7.17
C TRP A 49 7.43 1.06 -5.84
N TRP A 50 7.42 2.15 -5.12
CA TRP A 50 6.62 2.28 -3.91
C TRP A 50 6.27 3.75 -3.67
N ILE A 51 5.18 3.97 -2.95
CA ILE A 51 4.72 5.31 -2.59
C ILE A 51 3.93 5.23 -1.29
N TYR A 52 3.93 6.30 -0.54
CA TYR A 52 3.06 6.43 0.61
C TYR A 52 2.56 7.85 0.76
N ALA A 53 1.48 8.01 1.52
CA ALA A 53 0.93 9.32 1.86
C ALA A 53 0.29 9.26 3.23
N LYS A 54 0.40 10.34 3.99
CA LYS A 54 -0.23 10.44 5.29
C LYS A 54 -1.59 11.11 5.14
N ALA A 55 -2.65 10.38 5.50
CA ALA A 55 -4.01 10.91 5.50
C ALA A 55 -4.25 11.78 6.72
N ASP A 56 -5.26 12.65 6.64
CA ASP A 56 -5.60 13.53 7.75
C ASP A 56 -6.12 12.73 8.96
N ASP A 57 -6.75 11.58 8.74
CA ASP A 57 -7.19 10.68 9.81
C ASP A 57 -7.30 9.25 9.32
N GLU A 58 -7.60 8.31 10.24
CA GLU A 58 -7.75 6.90 9.91
C GLU A 58 -8.90 6.62 8.95
N SER A 59 -9.98 7.36 9.05
CA SER A 59 -11.15 7.18 8.18
C SER A 59 -10.78 7.45 6.73
N ILE A 60 -10.03 8.51 6.48
CA ILE A 60 -9.56 8.85 5.14
C ILE A 60 -8.59 7.79 4.63
N ALA A 61 -7.67 7.35 5.47
CA ALA A 61 -6.74 6.27 5.10
C ALA A 61 -7.48 5.00 4.70
N HIS A 62 -8.52 4.64 5.46
CA HIS A 62 -9.35 3.48 5.16
C HIS A 62 -10.09 3.64 3.84
N GLN A 63 -10.64 4.83 3.57
CA GLN A 63 -11.33 5.10 2.31
C GLN A 63 -10.42 4.99 1.11
N VAL A 64 -9.18 5.47 1.23
CA VAL A 64 -8.18 5.36 0.16
C VAL A 64 -7.85 3.89 -0.09
N GLU A 65 -7.61 3.13 0.97
CA GLU A 65 -7.33 1.71 0.86
C GLU A 65 -8.46 0.98 0.15
N GLU A 66 -9.71 1.20 0.57
CA GLU A 66 -10.86 0.57 -0.05
C GLU A 66 -11.02 0.95 -1.52
N HIS A 67 -10.75 2.22 -1.85
CA HIS A 67 -10.82 2.68 -3.23
C HIS A 67 -9.95 1.84 -4.16
N TYR A 68 -8.71 1.58 -3.75
CA TYR A 68 -7.78 0.81 -4.57
C TYR A 68 -8.00 -0.70 -4.48
N LEU A 69 -8.46 -1.20 -3.34
CA LEU A 69 -8.85 -2.61 -3.24
C LEU A 69 -10.00 -2.91 -4.19
N ASP A 70 -10.98 -2.01 -4.30
CA ASP A 70 -12.10 -2.16 -5.23
C ASP A 70 -11.64 -2.14 -6.70
N LYS A 71 -10.52 -1.50 -6.99
CA LYS A 71 -9.95 -1.48 -8.34
C LYS A 71 -9.12 -2.72 -8.66
N GLY A 72 -8.87 -3.56 -7.67
CA GLY A 72 -8.17 -4.83 -7.89
C GLY A 72 -6.80 -4.93 -7.24
N MET A 73 -6.33 -3.91 -6.51
CA MET A 73 -5.09 -4.03 -5.76
C MET A 73 -5.20 -5.11 -4.71
N ARG A 74 -4.07 -5.72 -4.38
CA ARG A 74 -4.01 -6.68 -3.29
C ARG A 74 -3.78 -5.94 -1.98
N GLY A 75 -4.30 -6.49 -0.90
CA GLY A 75 -4.20 -5.89 0.41
C GLY A 75 -4.13 -6.94 1.51
N PRO A 76 -4.09 -6.51 2.77
CA PRO A 76 -4.03 -7.44 3.90
C PRO A 76 -5.30 -8.27 4.00
N LEU A 77 -5.17 -9.45 4.58
CA LEU A 77 -6.33 -10.29 4.87
C LEU A 77 -7.24 -9.59 5.88
N SER A 78 -8.54 -9.79 5.74
CA SER A 78 -9.52 -9.12 6.60
C SER A 78 -9.36 -9.43 8.08
N SER A 79 -8.76 -10.56 8.40
CA SER A 79 -8.51 -10.96 9.79
C SER A 79 -7.25 -10.34 10.39
N GLU A 80 -6.50 -9.58 9.61
CA GLU A 80 -5.26 -8.99 10.08
C GLU A 80 -5.52 -7.82 11.00
N LYS A 81 -4.71 -7.79 12.08
CA LYS A 81 -4.78 -6.67 13.02
C LYS A 81 -4.01 -5.49 12.44
N LEU A 82 -4.66 -4.34 12.37
CA LEU A 82 -4.03 -3.11 11.93
C LEU A 82 -3.31 -2.43 13.08
N ASP A 83 -2.31 -1.62 12.73
CA ASP A 83 -1.64 -0.76 13.70
C ASP A 83 -2.62 0.28 14.24
N ASP A 84 -2.44 0.67 15.50
CA ASP A 84 -3.19 1.78 16.07
C ASP A 84 -2.82 3.06 15.30
N ASN A 85 -3.81 3.92 15.05
CA ASN A 85 -3.61 5.17 14.32
C ASN A 85 -2.96 4.97 12.94
N ALA A 86 -3.41 3.97 12.21
CA ALA A 86 -2.89 3.67 10.87
C ALA A 86 -3.35 4.72 9.86
N THR A 87 -2.69 5.88 9.85
CA THR A 87 -3.03 7.02 9.00
C THR A 87 -2.18 7.11 7.74
N ILE A 88 -1.16 6.29 7.61
CA ILE A 88 -0.30 6.28 6.43
C ILE A 88 -0.75 5.18 5.50
N VAL A 89 -1.09 5.54 4.25
CA VAL A 89 -1.44 4.59 3.20
C VAL A 89 -0.21 4.40 2.33
N TYR A 90 0.11 3.16 2.02
CA TYR A 90 1.27 2.86 1.19
C TYR A 90 0.92 1.83 0.11
N CYS A 91 1.65 1.91 -1.00
CA CYS A 91 1.54 0.96 -2.12
C CYS A 91 2.94 0.58 -2.58
N TYR A 92 3.09 -0.64 -3.07
CA TYR A 92 4.33 -1.07 -3.70
C TYR A 92 4.05 -2.10 -4.78
N ALA A 93 4.96 -2.23 -5.74
CA ALA A 93 4.85 -3.25 -6.77
C ALA A 93 5.24 -4.61 -6.19
N ILE A 94 4.38 -5.60 -6.39
CA ILE A 94 4.62 -6.96 -5.91
C ILE A 94 5.64 -7.64 -6.81
N THR A 95 6.68 -8.21 -6.23
CA THR A 95 7.74 -8.92 -6.94
C THR A 95 8.11 -10.19 -6.18
N PRO A 96 8.92 -11.08 -6.77
CA PRO A 96 9.41 -12.25 -6.02
C PRO A 96 10.21 -11.90 -4.77
N LYS A 97 10.73 -10.68 -4.67
CA LYS A 97 11.51 -10.23 -3.52
C LYS A 97 10.63 -9.71 -2.37
N THR A 98 9.38 -9.30 -2.65
CA THR A 98 8.50 -8.74 -1.62
C THR A 98 7.76 -9.84 -0.87
N VAL A 99 7.39 -9.54 0.38
CA VAL A 99 6.65 -10.48 1.24
C VAL A 99 5.29 -9.89 1.57
N GLU A 100 4.24 -10.59 1.17
CA GLU A 100 2.86 -10.23 1.48
C GLU A 100 2.29 -11.21 2.49
N LEU A 101 1.43 -10.71 3.37
CA LEU A 101 0.96 -11.51 4.51
C LEU A 101 0.06 -12.67 4.10
N TRP A 102 -0.58 -12.62 2.92
CA TRP A 102 -1.36 -13.76 2.44
C TRP A 102 -0.47 -14.87 1.89
N LYS A 103 0.79 -14.58 1.59
CA LYS A 103 1.73 -15.58 1.10
C LYS A 103 2.37 -16.27 2.29
N LYS A 104 1.84 -17.39 2.67
CA LYS A 104 2.52 -18.20 3.68
C LYS A 104 3.71 -18.86 3.02
N ASN A 105 4.80 -18.98 3.74
CA ASN A 105 5.94 -19.74 3.26
C ASN A 105 5.64 -21.21 3.49
N TYR A 106 5.49 -21.91 2.42
CA TYR A 106 5.19 -23.33 2.48
C TYR A 106 6.44 -24.13 2.23
#